data_faadc394c361e28ff8a632bd9a583e58
#
_entry.id   faadc394c361e28ff8a632bd9a583e58
#
_cell.length_a   1.000
_cell.length_b   1.000
_cell.length_c   1.000
_cell.angle_alpha   90.00
_cell.angle_beta   90.00
_cell.angle_gamma   90.00
#
_symmetry.space_group_name_H-M   'P 1'
#
loop_
_entity.id
_entity.type
_entity.pdbx_description
1 polymer ?
#
loop_
_entity_poly.entity_id
_entity_poly.type
_entity_poly.pdbx_seq_one_letter_code
_entity_poly.pdbx_strand_id
1 'polypeptide(L)'
;MYVRAAAAALVLSLALCGCIHRVVQIQGANTAPTLRGDPSHPGATKGWVDTKLYFGLGSADQPDKGVSEAEWRSFLDQEVTARFASGLSVVDAYGQWQGKTQTSPERLRSKCLIIDYPDTAENRAKVEAIRAAWKQKTGDQSVMRVTEPADVSF
;
A
#
# COMPACT_ATOMS: atom_id res chain seq x y z
N MET A 1 -42.26 24.31 -79.62
CA MET A 1 -40.86 24.59 -79.15
C MET A 1 -40.94 24.78 -77.65
N TYR A 2 -40.51 23.80 -76.90
CA TYR A 2 -40.63 23.77 -75.42
C TYR A 2 -39.32 24.32 -74.83
N VAL A 3 -39.43 25.37 -74.04
CA VAL A 3 -38.33 25.91 -73.27
C VAL A 3 -38.44 25.29 -71.86
N ARG A 4 -37.45 24.48 -71.49
CA ARG A 4 -37.32 23.92 -70.15
C ARG A 4 -36.63 24.89 -69.20
N ALA A 5 -37.35 25.34 -68.18
CA ALA A 5 -36.79 26.09 -67.06
C ALA A 5 -36.06 25.14 -66.10
N ALA A 6 -34.78 25.35 -65.86
CA ALA A 6 -34.01 24.63 -64.84
C ALA A 6 -34.14 25.39 -63.51
N ALA A 7 -34.70 24.71 -62.50
CA ALA A 7 -34.73 25.24 -61.14
C ALA A 7 -33.44 24.84 -60.46
N ALA A 8 -32.63 25.81 -60.03
CA ALA A 8 -31.44 25.65 -59.23
C ALA A 8 -31.87 25.54 -57.75
N ALA A 9 -31.70 24.37 -57.15
CA ALA A 9 -31.88 24.17 -55.70
C ALA A 9 -30.61 24.62 -54.96
N LEU A 10 -30.75 25.67 -54.18
CA LEU A 10 -29.69 26.17 -53.28
C LEU A 10 -29.67 25.29 -52.00
N VAL A 11 -28.69 24.41 -51.86
CA VAL A 11 -28.49 23.64 -50.66
C VAL A 11 -27.70 24.47 -49.63
N LEU A 12 -28.39 24.93 -48.61
CA LEU A 12 -27.79 25.66 -47.48
C LEU A 12 -27.21 24.66 -46.51
N SER A 13 -25.88 24.46 -46.55
CA SER A 13 -25.15 23.61 -45.60
C SER A 13 -25.00 24.34 -44.29
N LEU A 14 -25.81 23.97 -43.28
CA LEU A 14 -25.55 24.36 -41.89
C LEU A 14 -24.34 23.56 -41.37
N ALA A 15 -23.20 24.25 -41.23
CA ALA A 15 -22.06 23.72 -40.47
C ALA A 15 -22.39 23.76 -38.98
N LEU A 16 -22.82 22.64 -38.43
CA LEU A 16 -22.85 22.43 -36.99
C LEU A 16 -21.41 22.34 -36.51
N CYS A 17 -20.95 23.45 -35.90
CA CYS A 17 -19.70 23.46 -35.14
C CYS A 17 -19.88 22.63 -33.85
N GLY A 18 -19.77 21.29 -33.99
CA GLY A 18 -19.73 20.37 -32.85
C GLY A 18 -18.37 20.53 -32.21
N CYS A 19 -18.34 21.11 -30.99
CA CYS A 19 -17.19 21.03 -30.13
C CYS A 19 -16.98 19.55 -29.75
N ILE A 20 -16.18 18.88 -30.57
CA ILE A 20 -15.69 17.54 -30.20
C ILE A 20 -14.71 17.76 -29.05
N HIS A 21 -15.17 17.58 -27.84
CA HIS A 21 -14.29 17.37 -26.70
C HIS A 21 -13.49 16.10 -26.98
N ARG A 22 -12.32 16.25 -27.57
CA ARG A 22 -11.33 15.18 -27.62
C ARG A 22 -10.94 14.91 -26.17
N VAL A 23 -11.54 13.88 -25.58
CA VAL A 23 -10.97 13.26 -24.39
C VAL A 23 -9.62 12.72 -24.84
N VAL A 24 -8.56 13.45 -24.51
CA VAL A 24 -7.21 12.93 -24.63
C VAL A 24 -7.11 11.82 -23.59
N GLN A 25 -7.32 10.59 -24.03
CA GLN A 25 -6.87 9.45 -23.25
C GLN A 25 -5.36 9.54 -23.22
N ILE A 26 -4.85 9.98 -22.08
CA ILE A 26 -3.44 9.83 -21.77
C ILE A 26 -3.25 8.31 -21.63
N GLN A 27 -2.85 7.68 -22.73
CA GLN A 27 -2.25 6.37 -22.66
C GLN A 27 -0.94 6.56 -21.91
N GLY A 28 -1.02 6.47 -20.59
CA GLY A 28 0.14 6.39 -19.74
C GLY A 28 0.98 5.22 -20.22
N ALA A 29 2.22 5.50 -20.54
CA ALA A 29 3.21 4.52 -20.90
C ALA A 29 3.12 3.33 -19.92
N ASN A 30 2.89 2.14 -20.47
CA ASN A 30 3.15 0.83 -19.89
C ASN A 30 3.21 0.74 -18.35
N THR A 31 2.30 1.37 -17.64
CA THR A 31 1.99 0.92 -16.30
C THR A 31 1.14 -0.32 -16.50
N ALA A 32 1.75 -1.48 -16.33
CA ALA A 32 1.01 -2.71 -16.08
C ALA A 32 -0.15 -2.35 -15.14
N PRO A 33 -1.38 -2.86 -15.36
CA PRO A 33 -2.50 -2.58 -14.47
C PRO A 33 -2.09 -3.02 -13.08
N THR A 34 -1.69 -2.05 -12.27
CA THR A 34 -0.97 -2.30 -11.03
C THR A 34 -1.83 -3.01 -10.01
N LEU A 35 -3.15 -2.98 -10.17
CA LEU A 35 -4.04 -3.58 -9.17
C LEU A 35 -5.25 -4.29 -9.75
N ARG A 36 -5.84 -3.85 -10.87
CA ARG A 36 -7.02 -4.51 -11.44
C ARG A 36 -6.65 -5.75 -12.24
N GLY A 37 -7.24 -6.89 -11.84
CA GLY A 37 -7.03 -8.17 -12.52
C GLY A 37 -5.78 -8.93 -12.07
N ASP A 38 -5.02 -8.39 -11.12
CA ASP A 38 -3.97 -9.13 -10.44
C ASP A 38 -4.61 -10.05 -9.39
N PRO A 39 -4.36 -11.38 -9.43
CA PRO A 39 -4.87 -12.30 -8.40
C PRO A 39 -4.44 -11.94 -6.98
N SER A 40 -3.33 -11.21 -6.82
CA SER A 40 -2.85 -10.73 -5.53
C SER A 40 -3.64 -9.53 -5.01
N HIS A 41 -4.38 -8.85 -5.90
CA HIS A 41 -5.15 -7.64 -5.58
C HIS A 41 -6.58 -7.78 -6.16
N PRO A 42 -7.39 -8.67 -5.63
CA PRO A 42 -8.76 -8.87 -6.08
C PRO A 42 -9.61 -7.62 -5.80
N GLY A 43 -10.58 -7.35 -6.66
CA GLY A 43 -11.44 -6.17 -6.56
C GLY A 43 -12.27 -6.08 -5.28
N ALA A 44 -12.54 -7.22 -4.64
CA ALA A 44 -13.14 -7.31 -3.31
C ALA A 44 -12.69 -8.61 -2.63
N THR A 45 -12.45 -8.55 -1.31
CA THR A 45 -11.96 -9.68 -0.54
C THR A 45 -12.94 -10.06 0.56
N LYS A 46 -13.01 -11.36 0.85
CA LYS A 46 -13.64 -11.89 2.06
C LYS A 46 -12.63 -12.72 2.85
N GLY A 47 -12.69 -12.60 4.18
CA GLY A 47 -11.79 -13.35 5.06
C GLY A 47 -10.36 -12.83 5.04
N TRP A 48 -10.18 -11.56 4.75
CA TRP A 48 -8.91 -10.86 4.92
C TRP A 48 -8.81 -10.25 6.30
N VAL A 49 -7.57 -9.97 6.68
CA VAL A 49 -7.23 -9.28 7.94
C VAL A 49 -6.22 -8.16 7.66
N ASP A 50 -6.38 -7.07 8.39
CA ASP A 50 -5.38 -6.03 8.59
C ASP A 50 -4.51 -6.44 9.77
N THR A 51 -3.21 -6.54 9.57
CA THR A 51 -2.26 -6.83 10.65
C THR A 51 -1.24 -5.72 10.78
N LYS A 52 -1.16 -5.17 11.98
CA LYS A 52 -0.19 -4.17 12.39
C LYS A 52 0.88 -4.79 13.27
N LEU A 53 2.15 -4.59 12.89
CA LEU A 53 3.30 -4.99 13.69
C LEU A 53 4.08 -3.75 14.09
N TYR A 54 4.41 -3.64 15.37
CA TYR A 54 5.13 -2.49 15.91
C TYR A 54 6.55 -2.89 16.29
N PHE A 55 7.52 -2.24 15.66
CA PHE A 55 8.94 -2.49 15.80
C PHE A 55 9.62 -1.31 16.48
N GLY A 56 10.32 -1.55 17.59
CA GLY A 56 11.16 -0.54 18.22
C GLY A 56 12.50 -0.42 17.48
N LEU A 57 12.92 0.80 17.16
CA LEU A 57 14.20 1.06 16.50
C LEU A 57 15.26 1.59 17.46
N GLY A 58 14.95 1.72 18.72
CA GLY A 58 15.83 2.28 19.75
C GLY A 58 15.29 3.58 20.33
N SER A 59 16.05 4.12 21.29
CA SER A 59 15.65 5.32 22.04
C SER A 59 15.46 6.54 21.14
N ALA A 60 14.37 7.27 21.34
CA ALA A 60 14.13 8.54 20.68
C ALA A 60 15.09 9.65 21.18
N ASP A 61 15.58 9.51 22.40
CA ASP A 61 16.53 10.45 23.01
C ASP A 61 17.99 10.20 22.53
N GLN A 62 18.23 9.11 21.81
CA GLN A 62 19.53 8.75 21.23
C GLN A 62 19.35 8.31 19.75
N PRO A 63 19.05 9.25 18.85
CA PRO A 63 18.66 8.94 17.47
C PRO A 63 19.76 8.23 16.67
N ASP A 64 21.01 8.38 17.04
CA ASP A 64 22.16 7.76 16.37
C ASP A 64 22.42 6.31 16.84
N LYS A 65 21.64 5.83 17.82
CA LYS A 65 21.74 4.46 18.34
C LYS A 65 20.50 3.65 17.97
N GLY A 66 20.67 2.34 17.95
CA GLY A 66 19.62 1.39 17.59
C GLY A 66 19.65 1.06 16.10
N VAL A 67 18.49 0.67 15.56
CA VAL A 67 18.36 0.27 14.15
C VAL A 67 18.29 1.50 13.26
N SER A 68 19.18 1.55 12.27
CA SER A 68 19.22 2.59 11.24
C SER A 68 18.13 2.37 10.18
N GLU A 69 17.85 3.43 9.41
CA GLU A 69 16.88 3.32 8.29
C GLU A 69 17.37 2.34 7.20
N ALA A 70 18.68 2.24 6.98
CA ALA A 70 19.23 1.28 6.02
C ALA A 70 19.05 -0.18 6.50
N GLU A 71 19.26 -0.45 7.78
CA GLU A 71 19.04 -1.77 8.37
C GLU A 71 17.55 -2.14 8.39
N TRP A 72 16.67 -1.16 8.65
CA TRP A 72 15.23 -1.34 8.56
C TRP A 72 14.80 -1.71 7.14
N ARG A 73 15.26 -0.98 6.12
CA ARG A 73 14.96 -1.30 4.70
C ARG A 73 15.46 -2.68 4.32
N SER A 74 16.68 -3.03 4.73
CA SER A 74 17.22 -4.37 4.48
C SER A 74 16.35 -5.46 5.12
N PHE A 75 15.83 -5.22 6.32
CA PHE A 75 14.90 -6.13 6.98
C PHE A 75 13.56 -6.25 6.21
N LEU A 76 13.01 -5.14 5.74
CA LEU A 76 11.80 -5.16 4.91
C LEU A 76 12.00 -6.01 3.65
N ASP A 77 13.10 -5.81 2.95
CA ASP A 77 13.39 -6.51 1.69
C ASP A 77 13.56 -8.02 1.92
N GLN A 78 14.32 -8.40 2.93
CA GLN A 78 14.73 -9.79 3.17
C GLN A 78 13.66 -10.60 3.90
N GLU A 79 12.97 -10.01 4.86
CA GLU A 79 12.09 -10.73 5.76
C GLU A 79 10.60 -10.49 5.49
N VAL A 80 10.23 -9.28 5.09
CA VAL A 80 8.82 -8.93 4.91
C VAL A 80 8.38 -9.12 3.47
N THR A 81 9.03 -8.44 2.52
CA THR A 81 8.69 -8.50 1.10
C THR A 81 8.83 -9.91 0.54
N ALA A 82 9.83 -10.66 1.00
CA ALA A 82 10.00 -12.06 0.62
C ALA A 82 8.79 -12.96 1.01
N ARG A 83 7.98 -12.55 1.99
CA ARG A 83 6.81 -13.28 2.48
C ARG A 83 5.49 -12.68 2.02
N PHE A 84 5.43 -11.35 1.85
CA PHE A 84 4.26 -10.58 1.47
C PHE A 84 4.60 -9.62 0.32
N ALA A 85 4.84 -10.17 -0.86
CA ALA A 85 5.21 -9.43 -2.05
C ALA A 85 4.05 -8.59 -2.62
N SER A 86 2.80 -8.89 -2.24
CA SER A 86 1.59 -8.21 -2.75
C SER A 86 1.45 -6.77 -2.28
N GLY A 87 2.20 -6.38 -1.27
CA GLY A 87 2.22 -5.02 -0.77
C GLY A 87 2.21 -4.95 0.76
N LEU A 88 2.70 -3.83 1.24
CA LEU A 88 2.75 -3.47 2.65
C LEU A 88 2.82 -1.95 2.77
N SER A 89 2.45 -1.44 3.92
CA SER A 89 2.65 -0.03 4.27
C SER A 89 3.48 0.09 5.54
N VAL A 90 4.31 1.12 5.62
CA VAL A 90 5.08 1.42 6.83
C VAL A 90 4.80 2.86 7.25
N VAL A 91 4.50 3.01 8.53
CA VAL A 91 4.29 4.32 9.16
C VAL A 91 5.34 4.52 10.24
N ASP A 92 5.96 5.70 10.24
CA ASP A 92 6.80 6.12 11.36
C ASP A 92 5.92 6.34 12.58
N ALA A 93 6.33 5.76 13.69
CA ALA A 93 5.61 5.85 14.95
C ALA A 93 6.54 6.29 16.08
N TYR A 94 5.96 6.91 17.07
CA TYR A 94 6.61 7.25 18.32
C TYR A 94 5.97 6.42 19.42
N GLY A 95 6.79 5.60 20.09
CA GLY A 95 6.34 4.76 21.19
C GLY A 95 6.79 5.32 22.54
N GLN A 96 6.01 5.05 23.56
CA GLN A 96 6.37 5.33 24.94
C GLN A 96 5.82 4.24 25.83
N TRP A 97 6.65 3.74 26.73
CA TRP A 97 6.22 2.81 27.76
C TRP A 97 7.01 3.03 29.05
N GLN A 98 6.46 2.57 30.16
CA GLN A 98 7.12 2.63 31.44
C GLN A 98 6.97 1.29 32.17
N GLY A 99 8.08 0.64 32.43
CA GLY A 99 8.11 -0.58 33.23
C GLY A 99 7.78 -0.29 34.71
N LYS A 100 7.30 -1.31 35.41
CA LYS A 100 6.86 -1.20 36.82
C LYS A 100 7.90 -0.64 37.77
N THR A 101 9.18 -0.83 37.47
CA THR A 101 10.32 -0.41 38.29
C THR A 101 11.03 0.84 37.76
N GLN A 102 10.58 1.38 36.64
CA GLN A 102 11.16 2.58 36.03
C GLN A 102 10.55 3.84 36.62
N THR A 103 11.40 4.85 36.86
CA THR A 103 11.00 6.16 37.38
C THR A 103 10.56 7.14 36.29
N SER A 104 10.92 6.86 35.04
CA SER A 104 10.57 7.66 33.86
C SER A 104 10.19 6.77 32.67
N PRO A 105 9.35 7.25 31.76
CA PRO A 105 9.01 6.49 30.57
C PRO A 105 10.22 6.42 29.60
N GLU A 106 10.35 5.28 28.95
CA GLU A 106 11.22 5.09 27.82
C GLU A 106 10.50 5.53 26.54
N ARG A 107 11.18 6.33 25.73
CA ARG A 107 10.68 6.87 24.45
C ARG A 107 11.41 6.18 23.31
N LEU A 108 10.65 5.69 22.36
CA LEU A 108 11.16 4.84 21.28
C LEU A 108 10.83 5.44 19.92
N ARG A 109 11.80 5.47 19.03
CA ARG A 109 11.51 5.51 17.60
C ARG A 109 10.94 4.16 17.20
N SER A 110 9.88 4.16 16.43
CA SER A 110 9.18 2.93 16.08
C SER A 110 8.71 2.95 14.63
N LYS A 111 8.52 1.79 14.06
CA LYS A 111 7.84 1.60 12.77
C LYS A 111 6.59 0.76 13.01
N CYS A 112 5.49 1.15 12.39
CA CYS A 112 4.28 0.35 12.28
C CYS A 112 4.21 -0.22 10.86
N LEU A 113 4.38 -1.52 10.73
CA LEU A 113 4.18 -2.25 9.48
C LEU A 113 2.73 -2.71 9.41
N ILE A 114 2.06 -2.40 8.30
CA ILE A 114 0.67 -2.74 8.02
C ILE A 114 0.65 -3.68 6.83
N ILE A 115 0.00 -4.83 6.99
CA ILE A 115 -0.13 -5.84 5.93
C ILE A 115 -1.56 -6.35 5.91
N ASP A 116 -2.19 -6.29 4.73
CA ASP A 116 -3.49 -6.88 4.46
C ASP A 116 -3.32 -8.21 3.71
N TYR A 117 -3.93 -9.28 4.22
CA TYR A 117 -3.78 -10.61 3.63
C TYR A 117 -4.95 -11.54 3.97
N PRO A 118 -5.20 -12.60 3.15
CA PRO A 118 -6.13 -13.65 3.48
C PRO A 118 -5.78 -14.33 4.81
N ASP A 119 -6.73 -14.46 5.72
CA ASP A 119 -6.53 -15.07 7.05
C ASP A 119 -6.37 -16.59 6.96
N THR A 120 -5.21 -17.03 6.55
CA THR A 120 -4.83 -18.45 6.46
C THR A 120 -3.79 -18.82 7.50
N ALA A 121 -3.71 -20.11 7.85
CA ALA A 121 -2.67 -20.62 8.75
C ALA A 121 -1.25 -20.33 8.21
N GLU A 122 -1.06 -20.42 6.89
CA GLU A 122 0.20 -20.11 6.23
C GLU A 122 0.60 -18.64 6.42
N ASN A 123 -0.31 -17.71 6.14
CA ASN A 123 -0.04 -16.29 6.29
C ASN A 123 0.19 -15.88 7.74
N ARG A 124 -0.56 -16.48 8.68
CA ARG A 124 -0.28 -16.29 10.12
C ARG A 124 1.12 -16.75 10.49
N ALA A 125 1.58 -17.90 9.96
CA ALA A 125 2.94 -18.39 10.19
C ALA A 125 4.00 -17.45 9.59
N LYS A 126 3.76 -16.87 8.41
CA LYS A 126 4.63 -15.84 7.81
C LYS A 126 4.78 -14.62 8.71
N VAL A 127 3.68 -14.14 9.31
CA VAL A 127 3.71 -13.02 10.27
C VAL A 127 4.54 -13.36 11.50
N GLU A 128 4.36 -14.55 12.05
CA GLU A 128 5.18 -14.99 13.21
C GLU A 128 6.66 -15.14 12.85
N ALA A 129 6.98 -15.59 11.64
CA ALA A 129 8.37 -15.65 11.16
C ALA A 129 9.01 -14.26 11.07
N ILE A 130 8.29 -13.23 10.59
CA ILE A 130 8.77 -11.84 10.58
C ILE A 130 9.06 -11.36 12.01
N ARG A 131 8.16 -11.61 12.95
CA ARG A 131 8.34 -11.23 14.37
C ARG A 131 9.56 -11.93 14.99
N ALA A 132 9.75 -13.21 14.68
CA ALA A 132 10.88 -14.00 15.16
C ALA A 132 12.20 -13.47 14.59
N ALA A 133 12.25 -13.18 13.28
CA ALA A 133 13.43 -12.64 12.61
C ALA A 133 13.85 -11.28 13.21
N TRP A 134 12.89 -10.40 13.49
CA TRP A 134 13.18 -9.14 14.16
C TRP A 134 13.82 -9.33 15.53
N LYS A 135 13.20 -10.16 16.38
CA LYS A 135 13.72 -10.44 17.72
C LYS A 135 15.12 -11.05 17.68
N GLN A 136 15.38 -11.91 16.71
CA GLN A 136 16.71 -12.51 16.52
C GLN A 136 17.74 -11.46 16.10
N LYS A 137 17.34 -10.53 15.22
CA LYS A 137 18.22 -9.47 14.70
C LYS A 137 18.57 -8.41 15.76
N THR A 138 17.61 -8.01 16.57
CA THR A 138 17.73 -6.85 17.47
C THR A 138 17.95 -7.22 18.93
N GLY A 139 17.57 -8.43 19.33
CA GLY A 139 17.47 -8.84 20.74
C GLY A 139 16.22 -8.35 21.44
N ASP A 140 15.27 -7.75 20.73
CA ASP A 140 13.99 -7.31 21.30
C ASP A 140 13.22 -8.49 21.88
N GLN A 141 12.61 -8.27 23.04
CA GLN A 141 11.82 -9.31 23.71
C GLN A 141 10.48 -9.60 22.99
N SER A 142 9.91 -8.57 22.38
CA SER A 142 8.60 -8.66 21.74
C SER A 142 8.46 -7.74 20.55
N VAL A 143 7.59 -8.11 19.61
CA VAL A 143 7.00 -7.27 18.58
C VAL A 143 5.50 -7.30 18.79
N MET A 144 4.88 -6.18 19.12
CA MET A 144 3.43 -6.11 19.29
C MET A 144 2.75 -6.38 17.94
N ARG A 145 1.71 -7.22 17.99
CA ARG A 145 0.84 -7.52 16.84
C ARG A 145 -0.60 -7.17 17.18
N VAL A 146 -1.25 -6.46 16.29
CA VAL A 146 -2.71 -6.27 16.28
C VAL A 146 -3.21 -6.84 14.95
N THR A 147 -4.26 -7.65 15.00
CA THR A 147 -4.88 -8.24 13.80
C THR A 147 -6.38 -8.10 13.93
N GLU A 148 -7.01 -7.54 12.90
CA GLU A 148 -8.44 -7.28 12.83
C GLU A 148 -9.01 -7.80 11.51
N PRO A 149 -10.27 -8.30 11.47
CA PRO A 149 -10.93 -8.57 10.20
C PRO A 149 -10.98 -7.29 9.34
N ALA A 150 -10.71 -7.43 8.06
CA ALA A 150 -10.71 -6.32 7.12
C ALA A 150 -11.58 -6.59 5.91
N ASP A 151 -12.29 -5.56 5.44
CA ASP A 151 -12.93 -5.52 4.14
C ASP A 151 -12.04 -4.68 3.21
N VAL A 152 -11.36 -5.36 2.28
CA VAL A 152 -10.34 -4.76 1.43
C VAL A 152 -10.84 -4.73 -0.01
N SER A 153 -10.64 -3.61 -0.70
CA SER A 153 -10.90 -3.45 -2.14
C SER A 153 -9.79 -2.66 -2.81
N PHE A 154 -9.48 -3.01 -4.07
CA PHE A 154 -8.44 -2.37 -4.87
C PHE A 154 -9.01 -1.67 -6.11
#